data_01765d039ac66ebb0db38aff40f96619
#
_entry.id   01765d039ac66ebb0db38aff40f96619
#
_cell.length_a   1.000
_cell.length_b   1.000
_cell.length_c   1.000
_cell.angle_alpha   90.00
_cell.angle_beta   90.00
_cell.angle_gamma   90.00
#
_symmetry.space_group_name_H-M   'P 1'
#
loop_
_entity.id
_entity.type
_entity.pdbx_description
1 polymer ?
#
loop_
_entity_poly.entity_id
_entity_poly.type
_entity_poly.pdbx_seq_one_letter_code
_entity_poly.pdbx_strand_id
1 'polypeptide(L)'
;MKGSLAVASLAILFPRWLSGADAVAQTSSQKQAGPAIEPAVPPSGDRWQKACSVRHPICEHATAGTTPAFQLAVLESADRAWDTLTGSLEAPPPDGAADGVWHLYLVDGVDGGAHALLDARDPRAHFDRASSFALVDRSTPQGCPLDLALARAVVRGSLWRTAPAIDEGSALAQVETLARLITVCASGNEDAVAFQSRPEHALVDPSSSAFDRGASMFFGWVDITFGGSPGALVEGLWALSPTRTPAGAGSWAGTPTPFDVLRVSLRDALWQGSTLDDVFARFAIDRASMDPAPRAAWRIAWPARARRLAAPEPVAPTGASLIRVDLDGAPPDAKLHVEAEWEDYGRMRWAVAKVDAGGRVLAQIAIGSVDRATHATITVEKLGGVDHLFVVGANVGTTEQTFNPDQGEWEPHGWLLTLGAD
;
A
#
# COMPACT_ATOMS: atom_id res chain seq x y z
N MET A 1 -38.25 -29.33 -11.72
CA MET A 1 -36.94 -29.88 -11.35
C MET A 1 -36.16 -28.75 -10.71
N LYS A 2 -36.06 -28.73 -9.37
CA LYS A 2 -35.35 -27.72 -8.60
C LYS A 2 -33.95 -28.29 -8.29
N GLY A 3 -32.91 -27.74 -8.90
CA GLY A 3 -31.54 -28.08 -8.60
C GLY A 3 -31.00 -27.09 -7.54
N SER A 4 -30.83 -27.54 -6.31
CA SER A 4 -30.12 -26.84 -5.25
C SER A 4 -28.63 -26.95 -5.53
N LEU A 5 -27.97 -25.79 -5.77
CA LEU A 5 -26.53 -25.69 -5.72
C LEU A 5 -26.10 -25.49 -4.25
N ALA A 6 -25.51 -26.52 -3.70
CA ALA A 6 -24.87 -26.47 -2.39
C ALA A 6 -23.55 -25.72 -2.55
N VAL A 7 -23.45 -24.53 -1.96
CA VAL A 7 -22.21 -23.80 -1.77
C VAL A 7 -21.46 -24.51 -0.64
N ALA A 8 -20.40 -25.21 -0.98
CA ALA A 8 -19.48 -25.77 -0.02
C ALA A 8 -18.58 -24.64 0.51
N SER A 9 -18.89 -24.19 1.73
CA SER A 9 -17.99 -23.32 2.49
C SER A 9 -16.72 -24.11 2.81
N LEU A 10 -15.62 -23.78 2.13
CA LEU A 10 -14.29 -24.28 2.46
C LEU A 10 -13.80 -23.46 3.66
N ALA A 11 -14.04 -23.98 4.86
CA ALA A 11 -13.39 -23.46 6.05
C ALA A 11 -11.88 -23.77 5.93
N ILE A 12 -11.08 -22.76 5.60
CA ILE A 12 -9.63 -22.84 5.62
C ILE A 12 -9.22 -22.87 7.09
N LEU A 13 -8.98 -24.07 7.59
CA LEU A 13 -8.33 -24.31 8.87
C LEU A 13 -6.89 -23.84 8.75
N PHE A 14 -6.58 -22.66 9.29
CA PHE A 14 -5.21 -22.24 9.51
C PHE A 14 -4.54 -23.23 10.47
N PRO A 15 -3.49 -23.95 10.04
CA PRO A 15 -2.75 -24.79 10.97
C PRO A 15 -2.05 -23.90 12.01
N ARG A 16 -2.28 -24.20 13.27
CA ARG A 16 -1.55 -23.62 14.40
C ARG A 16 -0.04 -23.86 14.24
N TRP A 17 0.67 -22.91 13.67
CA TRP A 17 2.14 -22.88 13.67
C TRP A 17 2.64 -21.93 14.73
N LEU A 18 2.67 -22.40 15.99
CA LEU A 18 3.27 -21.70 17.14
C LEU A 18 4.67 -22.23 17.45
N SER A 19 5.51 -22.52 16.46
CA SER A 19 6.87 -23.00 16.75
C SER A 19 7.97 -22.58 15.77
N GLY A 20 7.71 -21.58 14.92
CA GLY A 20 8.70 -21.08 13.96
C GLY A 20 9.22 -19.65 14.16
N ALA A 21 8.70 -18.93 15.16
CA ALA A 21 9.06 -17.51 15.37
C ALA A 21 10.49 -17.28 15.91
N ASP A 22 11.15 -18.31 16.40
CA ASP A 22 12.50 -18.15 16.99
C ASP A 22 13.64 -18.19 15.97
N ALA A 23 13.39 -18.53 14.72
CA ALA A 23 14.44 -18.73 13.70
C ALA A 23 14.78 -17.47 12.87
N VAL A 24 13.97 -16.40 12.91
CA VAL A 24 14.20 -15.17 12.12
C VAL A 24 15.05 -14.13 12.89
N ALA A 25 15.33 -14.36 14.18
CA ALA A 25 15.91 -13.37 15.08
C ALA A 25 17.45 -13.30 15.11
N GLN A 26 18.18 -13.93 14.22
CA GLN A 26 19.66 -13.93 14.25
C GLN A 26 20.32 -13.51 12.95
N THR A 27 20.02 -12.34 12.44
CA THR A 27 20.99 -11.55 11.68
C THR A 27 21.21 -10.25 12.43
N SER A 28 22.43 -10.02 12.87
CA SER A 28 22.88 -8.88 13.66
C SER A 28 22.78 -7.60 12.85
N SER A 29 21.57 -7.02 12.72
CA SER A 29 21.40 -5.66 12.30
C SER A 29 21.52 -4.75 13.52
N GLN A 30 22.32 -3.69 13.43
CA GLN A 30 22.24 -2.59 14.36
C GLN A 30 20.76 -2.17 14.42
N LYS A 31 20.15 -2.36 15.60
CA LYS A 31 18.75 -2.01 15.84
C LYS A 31 18.58 -0.51 15.57
N GLN A 32 18.03 -0.18 14.43
CA GLN A 32 17.44 1.13 14.26
C GLN A 32 16.34 1.24 15.31
N ALA A 33 16.40 2.27 16.17
CA ALA A 33 15.35 2.50 17.14
C ALA A 33 14.03 2.64 16.37
N GLY A 34 13.05 1.83 16.73
CA GLY A 34 11.71 1.93 16.11
C GLY A 34 11.08 3.30 16.39
N PRO A 35 9.92 3.60 15.79
CA PRO A 35 9.23 4.87 15.98
C PRO A 35 9.01 5.18 17.46
N ALA A 36 9.17 6.45 17.83
CA ALA A 36 8.89 6.89 19.20
C ALA A 36 7.42 6.64 19.57
N ILE A 37 7.17 6.30 20.84
CA ILE A 37 5.82 6.20 21.37
C ILE A 37 5.43 7.60 21.85
N GLU A 38 4.75 8.36 21.00
CA GLU A 38 4.32 9.74 21.27
C GLU A 38 2.78 9.81 21.37
N PRO A 39 2.20 9.62 22.56
CA PRO A 39 0.77 9.76 22.75
C PRO A 39 0.30 11.20 22.46
N ALA A 40 -0.78 11.31 21.74
CA ALA A 40 -1.47 12.57 21.56
C ALA A 40 -2.37 12.87 22.79
N VAL A 41 -2.55 14.14 23.08
CA VAL A 41 -3.47 14.56 24.13
C VAL A 41 -4.85 14.79 23.54
N PRO A 42 -5.89 14.07 24.01
CA PRO A 42 -7.25 14.35 23.59
C PRO A 42 -7.63 15.81 23.84
N PRO A 43 -8.43 16.44 22.97
CA PRO A 43 -8.93 17.78 23.21
C PRO A 43 -9.64 17.88 24.55
N SER A 44 -9.26 18.84 25.39
CA SER A 44 -9.86 19.07 26.70
C SER A 44 -10.71 20.34 26.68
N GLY A 45 -11.79 20.36 27.45
CA GLY A 45 -12.65 21.55 27.62
C GLY A 45 -13.97 21.25 28.32
N ASP A 46 -14.46 22.22 29.10
CA ASP A 46 -15.67 22.08 29.91
C ASP A 46 -16.99 22.14 29.11
N ARG A 47 -16.93 22.24 27.79
CA ARG A 47 -18.06 22.48 26.90
C ARG A 47 -18.38 21.34 25.93
N TRP A 48 -17.77 20.17 26.14
CA TRP A 48 -18.06 19.02 25.32
C TRP A 48 -19.40 18.38 25.67
N GLN A 49 -20.27 18.27 24.67
CA GLN A 49 -21.47 17.44 24.73
C GLN A 49 -21.07 16.05 24.24
N LYS A 50 -21.40 15.01 24.99
CA LYS A 50 -21.11 13.62 24.67
C LYS A 50 -22.37 12.91 24.19
N ALA A 51 -22.30 12.28 23.04
CA ALA A 51 -23.30 11.33 22.57
C ALA A 51 -22.59 10.01 22.21
N CYS A 52 -23.26 8.88 22.47
CA CYS A 52 -22.65 7.57 22.25
C CYS A 52 -23.54 6.72 21.34
N SER A 53 -22.89 5.88 20.54
CA SER A 53 -23.57 4.85 19.78
C SER A 53 -24.24 3.84 20.70
N VAL A 54 -25.37 3.31 20.26
CA VAL A 54 -26.05 2.18 20.93
C VAL A 54 -25.56 0.82 20.42
N ARG A 55 -24.75 0.82 19.36
CA ARG A 55 -24.30 -0.40 18.67
C ARG A 55 -22.89 -0.80 19.07
N HIS A 56 -22.01 0.17 19.18
CA HIS A 56 -20.58 -0.01 19.44
C HIS A 56 -20.08 0.89 20.58
N PRO A 57 -18.97 0.57 21.22
CA PRO A 57 -18.39 1.42 22.27
C PRO A 57 -17.69 2.66 21.64
N ILE A 58 -18.49 3.46 20.95
CA ILE A 58 -18.07 4.70 20.29
C ILE A 58 -18.82 5.87 20.92
N CYS A 59 -18.10 6.90 21.34
CA CYS A 59 -18.73 8.15 21.79
C CYS A 59 -18.12 9.33 21.04
N GLU A 60 -18.99 10.22 20.57
CA GLU A 60 -18.57 11.50 20.02
C GLU A 60 -18.60 12.60 21.06
N HIS A 61 -17.75 13.58 20.91
CA HIS A 61 -17.63 14.78 21.70
C HIS A 61 -17.73 15.99 20.80
N ALA A 62 -18.79 16.77 20.96
CA ALA A 62 -19.06 17.94 20.15
C ALA A 62 -19.09 19.23 20.99
N THR A 63 -18.67 20.34 20.44
CA THR A 63 -18.82 21.65 21.03
C THR A 63 -20.18 22.28 20.66
N ALA A 64 -20.62 23.23 21.45
CA ALA A 64 -21.83 24.03 21.13
C ALA A 64 -21.66 24.65 19.73
N GLY A 65 -22.63 24.43 18.86
CA GLY A 65 -22.58 24.85 17.45
C GLY A 65 -22.48 23.72 16.44
N THR A 66 -22.14 22.51 16.86
CA THR A 66 -22.29 21.31 16.04
C THR A 66 -23.76 20.90 15.96
N THR A 67 -24.29 20.72 14.77
CA THR A 67 -25.71 20.37 14.61
C THR A 67 -25.95 18.90 15.03
N PRO A 68 -27.09 18.60 15.67
CA PRO A 68 -27.46 17.23 16.04
C PRO A 68 -27.49 16.28 14.83
N ALA A 69 -27.85 16.78 13.65
CA ALA A 69 -27.86 16.01 12.42
C ALA A 69 -26.45 15.58 12.00
N PHE A 70 -25.44 16.44 12.17
CA PHE A 70 -24.04 16.09 11.88
C PHE A 70 -23.51 15.09 12.92
N GLN A 71 -23.80 15.29 14.21
CA GLN A 71 -23.43 14.36 15.27
C GLN A 71 -23.97 12.94 15.00
N LEU A 72 -25.26 12.85 14.64
CA LEU A 72 -25.87 11.58 14.27
C LEU A 72 -25.18 10.95 13.05
N ALA A 73 -24.94 11.75 12.01
CA ALA A 73 -24.26 11.26 10.79
C ALA A 73 -22.85 10.73 11.09
N VAL A 74 -22.09 11.36 11.99
CA VAL A 74 -20.77 10.89 12.43
C VAL A 74 -20.88 9.53 13.12
N LEU A 75 -21.79 9.37 14.09
CA LEU A 75 -21.96 8.10 14.81
C LEU A 75 -22.44 6.97 13.87
N GLU A 76 -23.42 7.25 13.01
CA GLU A 76 -23.90 6.25 12.04
C GLU A 76 -22.82 5.82 11.05
N SER A 77 -22.01 6.76 10.59
CA SER A 77 -20.92 6.47 9.67
C SER A 77 -19.79 5.66 10.33
N ALA A 78 -19.43 6.02 11.57
CA ALA A 78 -18.46 5.27 12.36
C ALA A 78 -18.97 3.84 12.68
N ASP A 79 -20.25 3.69 13.03
CA ASP A 79 -20.88 2.39 13.26
C ASP A 79 -20.84 1.50 12.01
N ARG A 80 -21.18 2.06 10.83
CA ARG A 80 -21.09 1.30 9.57
C ARG A 80 -19.65 0.86 9.26
N ALA A 81 -18.69 1.75 9.46
CA ALA A 81 -17.28 1.42 9.26
C ALA A 81 -16.81 0.33 10.21
N TRP A 82 -17.21 0.41 11.47
CA TRP A 82 -16.89 -0.59 12.49
C TRP A 82 -17.49 -1.96 12.16
N ASP A 83 -18.78 -2.02 11.80
CA ASP A 83 -19.45 -3.26 11.40
C ASP A 83 -18.75 -3.94 10.24
N THR A 84 -18.41 -3.17 9.20
CA THR A 84 -17.75 -3.73 8.02
C THR A 84 -16.34 -4.21 8.35
N LEU A 85 -15.59 -3.42 9.11
CA LEU A 85 -14.23 -3.79 9.53
C LEU A 85 -14.22 -5.09 10.34
N THR A 86 -15.11 -5.21 11.34
CA THR A 86 -15.11 -6.36 12.25
C THR A 86 -15.89 -7.55 11.74
N GLY A 87 -16.93 -7.32 10.94
CA GLY A 87 -17.80 -8.38 10.44
C GLY A 87 -17.39 -8.95 9.09
N SER A 88 -17.07 -8.08 8.13
CA SER A 88 -16.75 -8.52 6.76
C SER A 88 -15.25 -8.71 6.53
N LEU A 89 -14.43 -7.87 7.16
CA LEU A 89 -12.97 -7.94 7.04
C LEU A 89 -12.32 -8.67 8.22
N GLU A 90 -13.10 -9.07 9.24
CA GLU A 90 -12.65 -9.80 10.43
C GLU A 90 -11.47 -9.13 11.18
N ALA A 91 -11.19 -7.84 10.89
CA ALA A 91 -10.14 -7.09 11.53
C ALA A 91 -10.57 -6.63 12.94
N PRO A 92 -9.65 -6.54 13.91
CA PRO A 92 -9.98 -6.09 15.25
C PRO A 92 -10.44 -4.62 15.23
N PRO A 93 -11.42 -4.24 16.06
CA PRO A 93 -11.85 -2.85 16.14
C PRO A 93 -10.78 -1.96 16.80
N PRO A 94 -10.87 -0.62 16.65
CA PRO A 94 -10.08 0.31 17.44
C PRO A 94 -10.15 -0.01 18.93
N ASP A 95 -9.04 0.17 19.64
CA ASP A 95 -9.01 0.07 21.09
C ASP A 95 -9.23 1.47 21.69
N GLY A 96 -10.19 1.57 22.61
CA GLY A 96 -10.49 2.80 23.30
C GLY A 96 -9.53 3.05 24.45
N ALA A 97 -9.68 4.21 25.07
CA ALA A 97 -8.98 4.61 26.27
C ALA A 97 -9.27 3.67 27.47
N ALA A 98 -8.87 4.08 28.67
CA ALA A 98 -9.02 3.28 29.90
C ALA A 98 -10.47 2.89 30.23
N ASP A 99 -11.45 3.60 29.70
CA ASP A 99 -12.89 3.30 29.83
C ASP A 99 -13.41 2.26 28.82
N GLY A 100 -12.55 1.81 27.88
CA GLY A 100 -12.91 0.87 26.83
C GLY A 100 -13.77 1.45 25.72
N VAL A 101 -13.90 2.78 25.65
CA VAL A 101 -14.69 3.52 24.67
C VAL A 101 -13.77 4.22 23.68
N TRP A 102 -14.06 4.09 22.39
CA TRP A 102 -13.36 4.84 21.36
C TRP A 102 -14.00 6.22 21.18
N HIS A 103 -13.21 7.27 21.36
CA HIS A 103 -13.68 8.64 21.37
C HIS A 103 -13.44 9.36 20.06
N LEU A 104 -14.46 10.06 19.56
CA LEU A 104 -14.42 10.93 18.39
C LEU A 104 -14.59 12.39 18.85
N TYR A 105 -13.64 13.25 18.55
CA TYR A 105 -13.71 14.68 18.90
C TYR A 105 -14.00 15.50 17.65
N LEU A 106 -15.16 16.19 17.63
CA LEU A 106 -15.59 17.04 16.52
C LEU A 106 -14.93 18.41 16.65
N VAL A 107 -13.90 18.63 15.84
CA VAL A 107 -13.07 19.85 15.87
C VAL A 107 -13.04 20.52 14.49
N ASP A 108 -12.35 21.65 14.36
CA ASP A 108 -12.16 22.31 13.08
C ASP A 108 -10.75 22.06 12.54
N GLY A 109 -10.60 21.99 11.22
CA GLY A 109 -9.32 22.02 10.54
C GLY A 109 -8.54 20.70 10.61
N VAL A 110 -9.24 19.56 10.57
CA VAL A 110 -8.62 18.24 10.45
C VAL A 110 -8.37 17.90 8.99
N ASP A 111 -7.12 17.76 8.62
CA ASP A 111 -6.75 17.35 7.26
C ASP A 111 -7.33 15.97 6.92
N GLY A 112 -7.86 15.83 5.71
CA GLY A 112 -8.50 14.59 5.25
C GLY A 112 -9.84 14.27 5.92
N GLY A 113 -10.42 15.19 6.71
CA GLY A 113 -11.74 15.11 7.31
C GLY A 113 -11.81 14.32 8.62
N ALA A 114 -10.99 13.31 8.84
CA ALA A 114 -10.83 12.62 10.12
C ALA A 114 -9.47 11.95 10.24
N HIS A 115 -8.95 11.89 11.48
CA HIS A 115 -7.64 11.31 11.76
C HIS A 115 -7.61 10.62 13.13
N ALA A 116 -7.22 9.33 13.17
CA ALA A 116 -7.06 8.62 14.43
C ALA A 116 -5.63 8.78 14.96
N LEU A 117 -5.53 9.18 16.22
CA LEU A 117 -4.30 9.46 16.94
C LEU A 117 -4.05 8.42 18.02
N LEU A 118 -2.79 8.15 18.28
CA LEU A 118 -2.34 7.34 19.39
C LEU A 118 -2.73 8.03 20.71
N ASP A 119 -3.49 7.34 21.57
CA ASP A 119 -3.83 7.80 22.92
C ASP A 119 -2.82 7.31 23.95
N ALA A 120 -2.69 5.99 24.09
CA ALA A 120 -1.75 5.40 25.03
C ALA A 120 -1.30 4.02 24.58
N ARG A 121 -0.05 3.66 24.92
CA ARG A 121 0.41 2.29 24.83
C ARG A 121 -0.39 1.43 25.82
N ASP A 122 -0.83 0.24 25.40
CA ASP A 122 -1.45 -0.72 26.32
C ASP A 122 -0.39 -1.23 27.32
N PRO A 123 -0.47 -0.87 28.61
CA PRO A 123 0.54 -1.26 29.60
C PRO A 123 0.51 -2.76 29.91
N ARG A 124 -0.58 -3.44 29.57
CA ARG A 124 -0.76 -4.89 29.79
C ARG A 124 -0.23 -5.73 28.66
N ALA A 125 -0.04 -5.13 27.48
CA ALA A 125 0.49 -5.82 26.32
C ALA A 125 2.03 -5.79 26.33
N HIS A 126 2.62 -6.95 26.14
CA HIS A 126 4.06 -7.05 25.85
C HIS A 126 4.32 -6.94 24.34
N PHE A 127 3.37 -6.39 23.60
CA PHE A 127 3.41 -6.20 22.15
C PHE A 127 3.29 -4.72 21.81
N ASP A 128 3.66 -4.38 20.61
CA ASP A 128 3.38 -3.09 20.01
C ASP A 128 1.86 -2.99 19.86
N ARG A 129 1.22 -2.33 20.81
CA ARG A 129 -0.23 -2.16 20.87
C ARG A 129 -0.59 -0.88 21.60
N ALA A 130 -1.56 -0.16 21.07
CA ALA A 130 -2.01 1.10 21.62
C ALA A 130 -3.52 1.28 21.55
N SER A 131 -4.06 2.07 22.47
CA SER A 131 -5.37 2.71 22.33
C SER A 131 -5.26 3.94 21.45
N SER A 132 -6.41 4.37 20.93
CA SER A 132 -6.52 5.55 20.06
C SER A 132 -7.80 6.31 20.30
N PHE A 133 -7.83 7.55 19.80
CA PHE A 133 -9.03 8.36 19.62
C PHE A 133 -8.99 9.00 18.24
N ALA A 134 -10.09 9.60 17.77
CA ALA A 134 -10.07 10.29 16.49
C ALA A 134 -10.52 11.74 16.61
N LEU A 135 -9.92 12.59 15.78
CA LEU A 135 -10.37 13.94 15.48
C LEU A 135 -11.21 13.87 14.19
N VAL A 136 -12.34 14.57 14.16
CA VAL A 136 -13.23 14.64 13.00
C VAL A 136 -13.52 16.09 12.68
N ASP A 137 -13.29 16.50 11.44
CA ASP A 137 -13.55 17.87 11.01
C ASP A 137 -15.05 18.13 10.85
N ARG A 138 -15.54 19.12 11.58
CA ARG A 138 -16.95 19.55 11.53
C ARG A 138 -17.37 20.10 10.16
N SER A 139 -16.42 20.51 9.34
CA SER A 139 -16.67 21.02 7.99
C SER A 139 -16.76 19.93 6.94
N THR A 140 -16.47 18.67 7.29
CA THR A 140 -16.53 17.55 6.33
C THR A 140 -17.97 17.37 5.82
N PRO A 141 -18.18 17.40 4.49
CA PRO A 141 -19.50 17.19 3.93
C PRO A 141 -20.06 15.80 4.31
N GLN A 142 -21.35 15.77 4.69
CA GLN A 142 -22.04 14.49 4.95
C GLN A 142 -22.10 13.61 3.69
N GLY A 143 -22.32 12.31 3.88
CA GLY A 143 -22.32 11.31 2.83
C GLY A 143 -20.92 10.79 2.55
N CYS A 144 -20.59 10.52 1.29
CA CYS A 144 -19.34 9.89 0.92
C CYS A 144 -18.04 10.51 1.50
N PRO A 145 -17.86 11.84 1.54
CA PRO A 145 -16.67 12.41 2.16
C PRO A 145 -16.54 12.06 3.64
N LEU A 146 -17.63 12.16 4.41
CA LEU A 146 -17.64 11.81 5.83
C LEU A 146 -17.47 10.30 6.04
N ASP A 147 -18.15 9.48 5.24
CA ASP A 147 -18.07 8.03 5.33
C ASP A 147 -16.63 7.54 5.09
N LEU A 148 -15.95 8.07 4.08
CA LEU A 148 -14.55 7.71 3.80
C LEU A 148 -13.60 8.23 4.89
N ALA A 149 -13.80 9.45 5.37
CA ALA A 149 -12.97 10.01 6.43
C ALA A 149 -13.08 9.17 7.72
N LEU A 150 -14.29 8.78 8.11
CA LEU A 150 -14.51 7.93 9.29
C LEU A 150 -14.05 6.50 9.08
N ALA A 151 -14.20 5.93 7.88
CA ALA A 151 -13.63 4.62 7.56
C ALA A 151 -12.09 4.63 7.73
N ARG A 152 -11.41 5.65 7.21
CA ARG A 152 -9.97 5.84 7.42
C ARG A 152 -9.61 5.93 8.91
N ALA A 153 -10.37 6.70 9.69
CA ALA A 153 -10.14 6.84 11.12
C ALA A 153 -10.35 5.51 11.87
N VAL A 154 -11.42 4.78 11.60
CA VAL A 154 -11.71 3.47 12.21
C VAL A 154 -10.62 2.45 11.86
N VAL A 155 -10.22 2.36 10.59
CA VAL A 155 -9.14 1.47 10.13
C VAL A 155 -7.81 1.86 10.76
N ARG A 156 -7.48 3.16 10.83
CA ARG A 156 -6.24 3.62 11.49
C ARG A 156 -6.25 3.33 12.98
N GLY A 157 -7.39 3.48 13.66
CA GLY A 157 -7.57 3.10 15.05
C GLY A 157 -7.35 1.61 15.29
N SER A 158 -7.84 0.76 14.40
CA SER A 158 -7.55 -0.68 14.40
C SER A 158 -6.05 -0.96 14.21
N LEU A 159 -5.38 -0.23 13.31
CA LEU A 159 -3.95 -0.37 13.08
C LEU A 159 -3.12 0.03 14.31
N TRP A 160 -3.51 1.08 15.04
CA TRP A 160 -2.89 1.42 16.33
C TRP A 160 -2.98 0.28 17.35
N ARG A 161 -4.07 -0.47 17.31
CA ARG A 161 -4.26 -1.65 18.17
C ARG A 161 -3.40 -2.84 17.75
N THR A 162 -3.13 -3.02 16.46
CA THR A 162 -2.53 -4.25 15.92
C THR A 162 -1.06 -4.12 15.58
N ALA A 163 -0.68 -3.04 14.92
CA ALA A 163 0.66 -2.82 14.40
C ALA A 163 1.05 -1.33 14.40
N PRO A 164 1.13 -0.67 15.57
CA PRO A 164 1.36 0.76 15.68
C PRO A 164 2.76 1.20 15.20
N ALA A 165 3.67 0.26 15.03
CA ALA A 165 5.04 0.51 14.62
C ALA A 165 5.26 0.55 13.10
N ILE A 166 4.21 0.34 12.31
CA ILE A 166 4.30 0.49 10.85
C ILE A 166 4.66 1.93 10.51
N ASP A 167 5.58 2.12 9.56
CA ASP A 167 5.90 3.45 9.04
C ASP A 167 4.65 4.15 8.49
N GLU A 168 4.65 5.49 8.57
CA GLU A 168 3.45 6.28 8.29
C GLU A 168 2.96 6.10 6.85
N GLY A 169 3.87 6.03 5.88
CA GLY A 169 3.47 5.86 4.47
C GLY A 169 2.83 4.51 4.21
N SER A 170 3.42 3.41 4.70
CA SER A 170 2.82 2.06 4.62
C SER A 170 1.48 2.01 5.36
N ALA A 171 1.36 2.69 6.49
CA ALA A 171 0.13 2.76 7.24
C ALA A 171 -0.97 3.49 6.45
N LEU A 172 -0.66 4.65 5.84
CA LEU A 172 -1.59 5.39 5.00
C LEU A 172 -2.07 4.57 3.80
N ALA A 173 -1.17 3.86 3.13
CA ALA A 173 -1.51 3.00 2.01
C ALA A 173 -2.45 1.85 2.41
N GLN A 174 -2.19 1.16 3.50
CA GLN A 174 -3.00 0.05 3.99
C GLN A 174 -4.35 0.53 4.53
N VAL A 175 -4.36 1.63 5.28
CA VAL A 175 -5.59 2.28 5.76
C VAL A 175 -6.49 2.66 4.58
N GLU A 176 -5.94 3.27 3.54
CA GLU A 176 -6.70 3.65 2.35
C GLU A 176 -7.26 2.42 1.62
N THR A 177 -6.47 1.33 1.52
CA THR A 177 -6.93 0.08 0.91
C THR A 177 -8.18 -0.45 1.62
N LEU A 178 -8.14 -0.59 2.94
CA LEU A 178 -9.28 -1.10 3.70
C LEU A 178 -10.45 -0.11 3.78
N ALA A 179 -10.18 1.20 3.92
CA ALA A 179 -11.23 2.21 3.94
C ALA A 179 -12.06 2.22 2.65
N ARG A 180 -11.43 1.98 1.49
CA ARG A 180 -12.12 1.85 0.19
C ARG A 180 -12.94 0.57 0.08
N LEU A 181 -12.57 -0.51 0.76
CA LEU A 181 -13.38 -1.72 0.85
C LEU A 181 -14.58 -1.55 1.79
N ILE A 182 -14.43 -0.74 2.84
CA ILE A 182 -15.50 -0.43 3.80
C ILE A 182 -16.55 0.49 3.18
N THR A 183 -16.12 1.46 2.37
CA THR A 183 -17.01 2.47 1.78
C THR A 183 -17.20 2.23 0.29
N VAL A 184 -18.44 2.10 -0.17
CA VAL A 184 -18.78 2.01 -1.61
C VAL A 184 -18.64 3.38 -2.31
N CYS A 185 -17.98 4.32 -1.67
CA CYS A 185 -17.80 5.67 -2.19
C CYS A 185 -16.81 5.71 -3.34
N ALA A 186 -17.24 6.12 -4.50
CA ALA A 186 -16.34 6.57 -5.55
C ALA A 186 -15.68 7.89 -5.09
N SER A 187 -14.69 7.78 -4.21
CA SER A 187 -13.85 8.92 -3.82
C SER A 187 -13.01 9.37 -5.01
N GLY A 188 -12.67 10.66 -5.03
CA GLY A 188 -11.85 11.23 -6.09
C GLY A 188 -10.57 10.43 -6.36
N ASN A 189 -10.12 10.46 -7.59
CA ASN A 189 -8.96 9.72 -8.07
C ASN A 189 -7.63 10.43 -7.73
N GLU A 190 -7.68 11.47 -6.86
CA GLU A 190 -6.55 12.37 -6.61
C GLU A 190 -5.34 11.67 -6.01
N ASP A 191 -5.54 10.79 -5.04
CA ASP A 191 -4.47 10.01 -4.42
C ASP A 191 -3.83 9.05 -5.44
N ALA A 192 -4.65 8.36 -6.24
CA ALA A 192 -4.16 7.50 -7.31
C ALA A 192 -3.42 8.28 -8.40
N VAL A 193 -3.89 9.49 -8.76
CA VAL A 193 -3.19 10.40 -9.67
C VAL A 193 -1.85 10.84 -9.09
N ALA A 194 -1.81 11.20 -7.80
CA ALA A 194 -0.55 11.57 -7.13
C ALA A 194 0.47 10.43 -7.19
N PHE A 195 0.06 9.21 -6.89
CA PHE A 195 0.91 8.01 -6.97
C PHE A 195 1.35 7.72 -8.40
N GLN A 196 0.43 7.71 -9.35
CA GLN A 196 0.73 7.43 -10.77
C GLN A 196 1.56 8.52 -11.43
N SER A 197 1.59 9.73 -10.89
CA SER A 197 2.42 10.83 -11.41
C SER A 197 3.91 10.67 -11.12
N ARG A 198 4.29 9.79 -10.18
CA ARG A 198 5.67 9.59 -9.73
C ARG A 198 6.03 8.12 -9.63
N PRO A 199 5.99 7.37 -10.72
CA PRO A 199 6.25 5.93 -10.68
C PRO A 199 7.68 5.58 -10.26
N GLU A 200 8.65 6.48 -10.44
CA GLU A 200 10.06 6.33 -10.06
C GLU A 200 10.31 6.42 -8.55
N HIS A 201 9.36 6.95 -7.77
CA HIS A 201 9.48 7.00 -6.32
C HIS A 201 9.27 5.62 -5.69
N ALA A 202 9.77 5.44 -4.48
CA ALA A 202 9.47 4.26 -3.66
C ALA A 202 7.96 4.13 -3.44
N LEU A 203 7.47 2.91 -3.21
CA LEU A 203 6.04 2.69 -2.89
C LEU A 203 5.56 3.54 -1.73
N VAL A 204 6.45 3.83 -0.79
CA VAL A 204 6.22 4.69 0.35
C VAL A 204 7.25 5.80 0.33
N ASP A 205 6.78 7.02 0.23
CA ASP A 205 7.62 8.22 0.20
C ASP A 205 7.03 9.26 1.14
N PRO A 206 7.65 9.53 2.31
CA PRO A 206 7.10 10.43 3.33
C PRO A 206 6.94 11.89 2.86
N SER A 207 7.25 12.18 1.61
CA SER A 207 7.13 13.54 1.05
C SER A 207 5.68 13.98 0.79
N SER A 208 4.71 13.05 0.71
CA SER A 208 3.33 13.39 0.34
C SER A 208 2.32 12.35 0.81
N SER A 209 1.45 12.75 1.73
CA SER A 209 0.35 11.89 2.21
C SER A 209 -0.62 11.43 1.10
N ALA A 210 -0.82 12.25 0.07
CA ALA A 210 -1.64 11.86 -1.09
C ALA A 210 -0.96 10.76 -1.91
N PHE A 211 0.37 10.84 -2.09
CA PHE A 211 1.15 9.79 -2.75
C PHE A 211 1.09 8.49 -1.96
N ASP A 212 1.27 8.56 -0.63
CA ASP A 212 1.25 7.38 0.24
C ASP A 212 -0.12 6.72 0.28
N ARG A 213 -1.22 7.51 0.35
CA ARG A 213 -2.57 6.94 0.18
C ARG A 213 -2.77 6.32 -1.20
N GLY A 214 -2.19 6.92 -2.23
CA GLY A 214 -2.21 6.37 -3.59
C GLY A 214 -1.49 5.03 -3.72
N ALA A 215 -0.49 4.75 -2.89
CA ALA A 215 0.17 3.45 -2.80
C ALA A 215 -0.79 2.31 -2.35
N SER A 216 -2.02 2.63 -1.92
CA SER A 216 -3.11 1.67 -1.77
C SER A 216 -3.37 0.85 -3.04
N MET A 217 -3.03 1.39 -4.22
CA MET A 217 -3.07 0.64 -5.47
C MET A 217 -2.20 -0.61 -5.44
N PHE A 218 -1.02 -0.54 -4.81
CA PHE A 218 -0.15 -1.71 -4.62
C PHE A 218 -0.79 -2.75 -3.69
N PHE A 219 -1.21 -2.33 -2.50
CA PHE A 219 -1.79 -3.26 -1.53
C PHE A 219 -3.11 -3.86 -2.04
N GLY A 220 -3.96 -3.07 -2.70
CA GLY A 220 -5.18 -3.57 -3.34
C GLY A 220 -4.88 -4.53 -4.49
N TRP A 221 -3.86 -4.26 -5.31
CA TRP A 221 -3.42 -5.17 -6.36
C TRP A 221 -2.87 -6.48 -5.80
N VAL A 222 -2.05 -6.43 -4.74
CA VAL A 222 -1.54 -7.63 -4.06
C VAL A 222 -2.70 -8.42 -3.46
N ASP A 223 -3.66 -7.75 -2.84
CA ASP A 223 -4.85 -8.37 -2.25
C ASP A 223 -5.69 -9.11 -3.30
N ILE A 224 -5.99 -8.47 -4.43
CA ILE A 224 -6.71 -9.10 -5.56
C ILE A 224 -5.91 -10.26 -6.16
N THR A 225 -4.60 -10.10 -6.28
CA THR A 225 -3.74 -11.09 -6.96
C THR A 225 -3.50 -12.31 -6.08
N PHE A 226 -3.38 -12.12 -4.78
CA PHE A 226 -2.92 -13.13 -3.84
C PHE A 226 -3.85 -13.36 -2.64
N GLY A 227 -4.71 -12.42 -2.26
CA GLY A 227 -5.49 -12.48 -1.02
C GLY A 227 -6.63 -13.50 -1.01
N GLY A 228 -7.18 -13.84 -2.16
CA GLY A 228 -8.31 -14.75 -2.28
C GLY A 228 -9.67 -14.14 -1.90
N SER A 229 -9.72 -13.15 -1.04
CA SER A 229 -10.90 -12.33 -0.74
C SER A 229 -10.47 -10.88 -0.45
N PRO A 230 -11.34 -9.88 -0.71
CA PRO A 230 -11.01 -8.48 -0.47
C PRO A 230 -10.61 -8.21 0.98
N GLY A 231 -9.46 -7.61 1.20
CA GLY A 231 -8.91 -7.25 2.51
C GLY A 231 -8.12 -8.34 3.21
N ALA A 232 -8.23 -9.61 2.79
CA ALA A 232 -7.63 -10.75 3.47
C ALA A 232 -6.11 -10.66 3.60
N LEU A 233 -5.43 -10.11 2.59
CA LEU A 233 -3.99 -9.97 2.65
C LEU A 233 -3.57 -8.90 3.67
N VAL A 234 -4.19 -7.73 3.63
CA VAL A 234 -3.85 -6.63 4.55
C VAL A 234 -4.15 -7.04 5.98
N GLU A 235 -5.25 -7.72 6.22
CA GLU A 235 -5.60 -8.31 7.51
C GLU A 235 -4.54 -9.31 7.97
N GLY A 236 -4.14 -10.23 7.09
CA GLY A 236 -3.07 -11.19 7.37
C GLY A 236 -1.73 -10.51 7.69
N LEU A 237 -1.38 -9.44 6.99
CA LEU A 237 -0.19 -8.63 7.30
C LEU A 237 -0.27 -8.05 8.72
N TRP A 238 -1.43 -7.51 9.12
CA TRP A 238 -1.63 -6.98 10.46
C TRP A 238 -1.57 -8.06 11.55
N ALA A 239 -2.16 -9.21 11.30
CA ALA A 239 -2.15 -10.34 12.25
C ALA A 239 -0.73 -10.89 12.50
N LEU A 240 0.15 -10.78 11.52
CA LEU A 240 1.52 -11.30 11.58
C LEU A 240 2.58 -10.25 11.93
N SER A 241 2.21 -8.97 11.98
CA SER A 241 3.11 -7.85 12.30
C SER A 241 3.33 -7.57 13.81
N PRO A 242 2.55 -8.08 14.79
CA PRO A 242 2.76 -7.72 16.18
C PRO A 242 4.14 -8.13 16.68
N THR A 243 4.85 -7.17 17.26
CA THR A 243 6.19 -7.34 17.78
C THR A 243 6.23 -7.12 19.29
N ARG A 244 7.07 -7.85 20.00
CA ARG A 244 7.26 -7.65 21.43
C ARG A 244 8.08 -6.39 21.66
N THR A 245 7.51 -5.46 22.41
CA THR A 245 8.21 -4.28 22.90
C THR A 245 8.48 -4.42 24.39
N PRO A 246 9.74 -4.24 24.86
CA PRO A 246 10.06 -4.31 26.29
C PRO A 246 9.23 -3.32 27.10
N ALA A 247 8.86 -3.72 28.31
CA ALA A 247 8.16 -2.83 29.24
C ALA A 247 9.01 -1.57 29.50
N GLY A 248 8.39 -0.38 29.46
CA GLY A 248 9.06 0.90 29.66
C GLY A 248 9.92 1.38 28.49
N ALA A 249 9.87 0.71 27.34
CA ALA A 249 10.54 1.21 26.13
C ALA A 249 9.92 2.55 25.68
N GLY A 250 10.77 3.50 25.30
CA GLY A 250 10.37 4.79 24.73
C GLY A 250 10.07 4.73 23.23
N SER A 251 10.24 3.57 22.59
CA SER A 251 9.99 3.35 21.17
C SER A 251 9.39 1.97 20.94
N TRP A 252 8.75 1.80 19.79
CA TRP A 252 8.25 0.51 19.31
C TRP A 252 9.41 -0.37 18.81
N ALA A 253 9.17 -1.68 18.72
CA ALA A 253 10.16 -2.59 18.15
C ALA A 253 10.26 -2.40 16.62
N GLY A 254 9.16 -2.10 15.95
CA GLY A 254 9.10 -1.73 14.53
C GLY A 254 9.41 -2.86 13.55
N THR A 255 9.61 -4.09 14.03
CA THR A 255 9.89 -5.25 13.19
C THR A 255 9.07 -6.46 13.68
N PRO A 256 8.54 -7.29 12.78
CA PRO A 256 8.66 -7.22 11.31
C PRO A 256 7.87 -6.06 10.69
N THR A 257 8.36 -5.55 9.57
CA THR A 257 7.61 -4.61 8.72
C THR A 257 6.56 -5.37 7.89
N PRO A 258 5.56 -4.70 7.28
CA PRO A 258 4.63 -5.36 6.35
C PRO A 258 5.35 -6.07 5.18
N PHE A 259 6.46 -5.51 4.70
CA PHE A 259 7.25 -6.12 3.63
C PHE A 259 8.02 -7.35 4.10
N ASP A 260 8.49 -7.38 5.36
CA ASP A 260 9.09 -8.57 5.96
C ASP A 260 8.09 -9.71 6.07
N VAL A 261 6.89 -9.40 6.56
CA VAL A 261 5.80 -10.37 6.64
C VAL A 261 5.44 -10.88 5.25
N LEU A 262 5.28 -9.99 4.28
CA LEU A 262 4.97 -10.36 2.90
C LEU A 262 6.07 -11.24 2.30
N ARG A 263 7.34 -10.92 2.52
CA ARG A 263 8.49 -11.72 2.06
C ARG A 263 8.47 -13.14 2.62
N VAL A 264 8.13 -13.30 3.90
CA VAL A 264 8.02 -14.63 4.53
C VAL A 264 6.80 -15.36 3.98
N SER A 265 5.65 -14.70 3.91
CA SER A 265 4.39 -15.29 3.42
C SER A 265 4.49 -15.77 1.98
N LEU A 266 5.21 -15.05 1.11
CA LEU A 266 5.45 -15.44 -0.29
C LEU A 266 6.35 -16.68 -0.46
N ARG A 267 7.19 -17.01 0.53
CA ARG A 267 8.03 -18.22 0.50
C ARG A 267 7.24 -19.46 0.86
N ASP A 268 6.18 -19.32 1.62
CA ASP A 268 5.34 -20.45 2.00
C ASP A 268 4.49 -20.91 0.81
N ALA A 269 4.22 -22.21 0.73
CA ALA A 269 3.66 -22.91 -0.43
C ALA A 269 2.36 -22.33 -1.03
N LEU A 270 1.67 -21.45 -0.32
CA LEU A 270 0.44 -20.81 -0.78
C LEU A 270 0.66 -19.87 -1.97
N TRP A 271 1.84 -19.32 -2.16
CA TRP A 271 2.14 -18.26 -3.14
C TRP A 271 3.04 -18.74 -4.28
N GLN A 272 3.14 -20.05 -4.47
CA GLN A 272 3.87 -20.68 -5.58
C GLN A 272 5.36 -20.29 -5.68
N GLY A 273 5.97 -19.93 -4.57
CA GLY A 273 7.39 -19.59 -4.52
C GLY A 273 7.75 -18.24 -5.15
N SER A 274 6.78 -17.33 -5.35
CA SER A 274 7.07 -15.96 -5.77
C SER A 274 7.95 -15.26 -4.73
N THR A 275 8.88 -14.45 -5.19
CA THR A 275 9.67 -13.58 -4.32
C THR A 275 9.04 -12.19 -4.22
N LEU A 276 9.41 -11.42 -3.22
CA LEU A 276 8.96 -10.03 -3.12
C LEU A 276 9.42 -9.20 -4.32
N ASP A 277 10.60 -9.49 -4.86
CA ASP A 277 11.13 -8.89 -6.08
C ASP A 277 10.23 -9.16 -7.29
N ASP A 278 9.73 -10.38 -7.41
CA ASP A 278 8.80 -10.76 -8.49
C ASP A 278 7.45 -10.03 -8.34
N VAL A 279 6.98 -9.83 -7.10
CA VAL A 279 5.76 -9.07 -6.80
C VAL A 279 5.91 -7.62 -7.22
N PHE A 280 7.02 -6.95 -6.85
CA PHE A 280 7.27 -5.57 -7.25
C PHE A 280 7.43 -5.42 -8.75
N ALA A 281 8.19 -6.30 -9.40
CA ALA A 281 8.36 -6.26 -10.85
C ALA A 281 7.02 -6.44 -11.58
N ARG A 282 6.20 -7.40 -11.15
CA ARG A 282 4.89 -7.65 -11.73
C ARG A 282 3.93 -6.48 -11.49
N PHE A 283 3.89 -5.94 -10.28
CA PHE A 283 3.09 -4.74 -10.00
C PHE A 283 3.49 -3.57 -10.90
N ALA A 284 4.80 -3.31 -11.06
CA ALA A 284 5.29 -2.24 -11.92
C ALA A 284 4.83 -2.38 -13.38
N ILE A 285 4.77 -3.62 -13.88
CA ILE A 285 4.25 -3.91 -15.23
C ILE A 285 2.74 -3.67 -15.29
N ASP A 286 1.99 -4.20 -14.33
CA ASP A 286 0.54 -4.05 -14.28
C ASP A 286 0.14 -2.59 -14.04
N ARG A 287 0.91 -1.85 -13.25
CA ARG A 287 0.76 -0.41 -12.99
C ARG A 287 0.74 0.40 -14.29
N ALA A 288 1.52 0.00 -15.31
CA ALA A 288 1.57 0.68 -16.59
C ALA A 288 0.21 0.75 -17.32
N SER A 289 -0.73 -0.15 -16.98
CA SER A 289 -2.08 -0.23 -17.57
C SER A 289 -3.21 0.11 -16.59
N MET A 290 -2.89 0.52 -15.37
CA MET A 290 -3.90 0.91 -14.38
C MET A 290 -4.48 2.29 -14.66
N ASP A 291 -5.71 2.52 -14.20
CA ASP A 291 -6.36 3.83 -14.22
C ASP A 291 -6.26 4.48 -12.82
N PRO A 292 -5.83 5.74 -12.72
CA PRO A 292 -5.36 6.63 -13.80
C PRO A 292 -4.04 6.15 -14.42
N ALA A 293 -3.85 6.49 -15.69
CA ALA A 293 -2.63 6.13 -16.40
C ALA A 293 -1.39 6.77 -15.73
N PRO A 294 -0.29 6.00 -15.57
CA PRO A 294 0.92 6.52 -14.95
C PRO A 294 1.64 7.52 -15.86
N ARG A 295 2.42 8.39 -15.25
CA ARG A 295 3.37 9.24 -15.97
C ARG A 295 4.44 8.37 -16.63
N ALA A 296 4.60 8.49 -17.92
CA ALA A 296 5.74 7.90 -18.60
C ALA A 296 6.97 8.82 -18.47
N ALA A 297 8.12 8.27 -18.07
CA ALA A 297 9.40 8.98 -18.04
C ALA A 297 9.79 9.46 -19.43
N TRP A 298 9.50 8.64 -20.44
CA TRP A 298 9.65 8.96 -21.85
C TRP A 298 8.45 8.53 -22.65
N ARG A 299 8.06 9.36 -23.62
CA ARG A 299 7.12 8.99 -24.67
C ARG A 299 7.82 9.20 -26.01
N ILE A 300 7.93 8.13 -26.79
CA ILE A 300 8.60 8.16 -28.08
C ILE A 300 7.71 7.56 -29.16
N ALA A 301 7.78 8.14 -30.35
CA ALA A 301 7.24 7.49 -31.54
C ALA A 301 8.11 6.30 -31.95
N TRP A 302 7.58 5.40 -32.78
CA TRP A 302 8.34 4.27 -33.33
C TRP A 302 9.75 4.70 -33.78
N PRO A 303 10.80 4.06 -33.28
CA PRO A 303 12.17 4.50 -33.56
C PRO A 303 12.59 4.07 -34.97
N ALA A 304 12.54 4.98 -35.93
CA ALA A 304 13.12 4.76 -37.26
C ALA A 304 14.66 4.59 -37.25
N ARG A 305 15.30 4.96 -36.14
CA ARG A 305 16.73 4.78 -35.88
C ARG A 305 16.93 4.48 -34.39
N ALA A 306 18.04 3.79 -34.07
CA ALA A 306 18.36 3.52 -32.69
C ALA A 306 18.38 4.79 -31.85
N ARG A 307 17.71 4.76 -30.71
CA ARG A 307 17.66 5.84 -29.73
C ARG A 307 18.22 5.38 -28.41
N ARG A 308 19.09 6.20 -27.81
CA ARG A 308 19.60 6.00 -26.46
C ARG A 308 18.92 7.01 -25.55
N LEU A 309 18.33 6.50 -24.47
CA LEU A 309 17.60 7.26 -23.44
C LEU A 309 18.32 7.05 -22.11
N ALA A 310 18.32 8.08 -21.27
CA ALA A 310 18.78 7.97 -19.89
C ALA A 310 17.60 8.16 -18.93
N ALA A 311 17.70 7.66 -17.73
CA ALA A 311 16.76 7.96 -16.67
C ALA A 311 16.71 9.48 -16.47
N PRO A 312 15.51 10.13 -16.60
CA PRO A 312 15.40 11.55 -16.26
C PRO A 312 15.53 11.77 -14.75
N GLU A 313 15.12 10.79 -13.97
CA GLU A 313 15.24 10.73 -12.51
C GLU A 313 15.67 9.31 -12.13
N PRO A 314 16.55 9.14 -11.12
CA PRO A 314 16.88 7.81 -10.61
C PRO A 314 15.64 7.10 -10.07
N VAL A 315 15.59 5.79 -10.20
CA VAL A 315 14.47 4.95 -9.75
C VAL A 315 14.76 4.48 -8.33
N ALA A 316 13.92 4.89 -7.39
CA ALA A 316 14.02 4.48 -6.00
C ALA A 316 13.69 2.98 -5.84
N PRO A 317 14.18 2.31 -4.78
CA PRO A 317 13.75 0.96 -4.43
C PRO A 317 12.23 0.85 -4.39
N THR A 318 11.65 -0.19 -4.99
CA THR A 318 10.21 -0.41 -5.22
C THR A 318 9.53 0.57 -6.20
N GLY A 319 10.28 1.49 -6.78
CA GLY A 319 9.83 2.37 -7.86
C GLY A 319 10.01 1.73 -9.25
N ALA A 320 9.48 2.39 -10.26
CA ALA A 320 9.60 1.95 -11.64
C ALA A 320 9.73 3.13 -12.61
N SER A 321 10.51 2.93 -13.66
CA SER A 321 10.55 3.83 -14.81
C SER A 321 9.70 3.26 -15.94
N LEU A 322 8.84 4.07 -16.53
CA LEU A 322 7.92 3.68 -17.59
C LEU A 322 8.25 4.44 -18.86
N ILE A 323 8.56 3.72 -19.93
CA ILE A 323 8.86 4.29 -21.24
C ILE A 323 7.76 3.85 -22.21
N ARG A 324 6.97 4.78 -22.72
CA ARG A 324 5.94 4.51 -23.71
C ARG A 324 6.52 4.64 -25.13
N VAL A 325 6.34 3.60 -25.93
CA VAL A 325 6.69 3.58 -27.36
C VAL A 325 5.39 3.49 -28.15
N ASP A 326 4.98 4.58 -28.79
CA ASP A 326 3.83 4.60 -29.70
C ASP A 326 4.20 3.90 -31.00
N LEU A 327 3.34 3.00 -31.49
CA LEU A 327 3.62 2.17 -32.67
C LEU A 327 3.07 2.76 -33.99
N ASP A 328 2.63 4.01 -33.98
CA ASP A 328 2.17 4.70 -35.19
C ASP A 328 3.27 4.67 -36.28
N GLY A 329 2.94 4.09 -37.44
CA GLY A 329 3.88 3.95 -38.54
C GLY A 329 4.87 2.78 -38.40
N ALA A 330 4.74 1.92 -37.40
CA ALA A 330 5.52 0.68 -37.33
C ALA A 330 5.11 -0.29 -38.45
N PRO A 331 6.06 -0.90 -39.19
CA PRO A 331 5.77 -1.97 -40.14
C PRO A 331 5.09 -3.16 -39.47
N PRO A 332 4.21 -3.90 -40.14
CA PRO A 332 3.49 -5.04 -39.49
C PRO A 332 4.38 -6.16 -38.97
N ASP A 333 5.52 -6.35 -39.58
CA ASP A 333 6.54 -7.35 -39.26
C ASP A 333 7.73 -6.76 -38.48
N ALA A 334 7.62 -5.53 -38.06
CA ALA A 334 8.66 -4.83 -37.33
C ALA A 334 9.02 -5.54 -36.00
N LYS A 335 10.27 -5.39 -35.62
CA LYS A 335 10.81 -5.85 -34.34
C LYS A 335 11.40 -4.67 -33.59
N LEU A 336 11.16 -4.63 -32.29
CA LEU A 336 11.81 -3.67 -31.41
C LEU A 336 12.89 -4.39 -30.60
N HIS A 337 14.13 -3.93 -30.73
CA HIS A 337 15.24 -4.33 -29.90
C HIS A 337 15.34 -3.38 -28.73
N VAL A 338 15.33 -3.93 -27.53
CA VAL A 338 15.42 -3.20 -26.25
C VAL A 338 16.69 -3.70 -25.57
N GLU A 339 17.58 -2.79 -25.26
CA GLU A 339 18.81 -3.03 -24.51
C GLU A 339 18.82 -2.06 -23.33
N ALA A 340 18.85 -2.61 -22.12
CA ALA A 340 18.87 -1.87 -20.88
C ALA A 340 20.19 -2.09 -20.14
N GLU A 341 20.78 -1.01 -19.68
CA GLU A 341 21.97 -0.96 -18.83
C GLU A 341 21.62 -0.18 -17.56
N TRP A 342 22.14 -0.57 -16.41
CA TRP A 342 21.93 0.13 -15.15
C TRP A 342 23.18 0.10 -14.26
N GLU A 343 23.15 0.89 -13.22
CA GLU A 343 24.28 1.04 -12.30
C GLU A 343 24.57 -0.26 -11.54
N ASP A 344 25.83 -0.50 -11.20
CA ASP A 344 26.24 -1.54 -10.30
C ASP A 344 25.46 -1.45 -8.99
N TYR A 345 25.11 -2.60 -8.41
CA TYR A 345 24.28 -2.74 -7.20
C TYR A 345 22.79 -2.40 -7.38
N GLY A 346 22.37 -1.79 -8.49
CA GLY A 346 20.96 -1.60 -8.82
C GLY A 346 20.27 -2.94 -9.08
N ARG A 347 19.17 -3.21 -8.38
CA ARG A 347 18.37 -4.42 -8.57
C ARG A 347 17.23 -4.17 -9.54
N MET A 348 17.57 -3.95 -10.80
CA MET A 348 16.59 -3.65 -11.83
C MET A 348 16.01 -4.91 -12.46
N ARG A 349 14.70 -4.94 -12.68
CA ARG A 349 13.97 -5.91 -13.49
C ARG A 349 13.33 -5.19 -14.66
N TRP A 350 13.53 -5.71 -15.86
CA TRP A 350 12.99 -5.10 -17.06
C TRP A 350 11.93 -5.98 -17.71
N ALA A 351 10.90 -5.33 -18.25
CA ALA A 351 9.86 -6.03 -19.00
C ALA A 351 9.28 -5.13 -20.09
N VAL A 352 8.58 -5.73 -21.05
CA VAL A 352 7.80 -5.01 -22.06
C VAL A 352 6.36 -5.47 -22.01
N ALA A 353 5.43 -4.53 -21.81
CA ALA A 353 4.00 -4.76 -21.92
C ALA A 353 3.50 -4.29 -23.30
N LYS A 354 2.75 -5.14 -23.99
CA LYS A 354 2.04 -4.80 -25.24
C LYS A 354 0.63 -4.38 -24.91
N VAL A 355 0.22 -3.20 -25.34
CA VAL A 355 -1.07 -2.61 -25.00
C VAL A 355 -1.87 -2.32 -26.28
N ASP A 356 -3.16 -2.69 -26.30
CA ASP A 356 -4.06 -2.40 -27.41
C ASP A 356 -4.64 -0.97 -27.32
N ALA A 357 -5.37 -0.53 -28.33
CA ALA A 357 -6.01 0.79 -28.38
C ALA A 357 -7.06 1.01 -27.27
N GLY A 358 -7.56 -0.05 -26.67
CA GLY A 358 -8.47 -0.02 -25.51
C GLY A 358 -7.77 0.07 -24.17
N GLY A 359 -6.43 0.12 -24.15
CA GLY A 359 -5.62 0.14 -22.90
C GLY A 359 -5.44 -1.23 -22.26
N ARG A 360 -5.83 -2.32 -22.92
CA ARG A 360 -5.69 -3.68 -22.40
C ARG A 360 -4.31 -4.25 -22.70
N VAL A 361 -3.68 -4.83 -21.70
CA VAL A 361 -2.42 -5.58 -21.86
C VAL A 361 -2.69 -6.89 -22.60
N LEU A 362 -2.11 -7.03 -23.79
CA LEU A 362 -2.21 -8.22 -24.64
C LEU A 362 -1.17 -9.27 -24.29
N ALA A 363 0.02 -8.83 -23.91
CA ALA A 363 1.12 -9.71 -23.55
C ALA A 363 2.14 -8.94 -22.68
N GLN A 364 2.78 -9.66 -21.79
CA GLN A 364 3.93 -9.20 -21.00
C GLN A 364 5.13 -10.08 -21.32
N ILE A 365 6.28 -9.47 -21.55
CA ILE A 365 7.52 -10.16 -21.84
C ILE A 365 8.53 -9.71 -20.80
N ALA A 366 8.84 -10.56 -19.84
CA ALA A 366 9.86 -10.29 -18.85
C ALA A 366 11.25 -10.44 -19.47
N ILE A 367 12.09 -9.46 -19.23
CA ILE A 367 13.51 -9.55 -19.54
C ILE A 367 14.15 -10.18 -18.30
N GLY A 368 14.62 -11.41 -18.45
CA GLY A 368 15.27 -12.13 -17.35
C GLY A 368 16.49 -11.34 -16.88
N SER A 369 16.50 -10.90 -15.61
CA SER A 369 17.72 -10.44 -14.96
C SER A 369 18.37 -11.65 -14.29
N VAL A 370 19.65 -11.83 -14.53
CA VAL A 370 20.48 -12.68 -13.68
C VAL A 370 20.86 -11.85 -12.45
N ASP A 371 20.84 -12.44 -11.27
CA ASP A 371 21.33 -11.76 -10.07
C ASP A 371 22.70 -11.15 -10.34
N ARG A 372 22.84 -9.84 -10.07
CA ARG A 372 24.01 -9.00 -10.35
C ARG A 372 24.26 -8.66 -11.82
N ALA A 373 23.34 -8.93 -12.73
CA ALA A 373 23.43 -8.38 -14.07
C ALA A 373 23.17 -6.87 -14.05
N THR A 374 23.95 -6.12 -14.81
CA THR A 374 23.79 -4.68 -15.05
C THR A 374 23.33 -4.39 -16.47
N HIS A 375 22.95 -5.42 -17.19
CA HIS A 375 22.57 -5.35 -18.61
C HIS A 375 21.53 -6.42 -18.93
N ALA A 376 20.56 -6.07 -19.78
CA ALA A 376 19.55 -6.99 -20.28
C ALA A 376 19.11 -6.59 -21.70
N THR A 377 18.83 -7.60 -22.54
CA THR A 377 18.34 -7.38 -23.91
C THR A 377 17.09 -8.18 -24.19
N ILE A 378 16.20 -7.62 -25.01
CA ILE A 378 15.03 -8.33 -25.54
C ILE A 378 14.69 -7.87 -26.94
N THR A 379 14.15 -8.78 -27.74
CA THR A 379 13.52 -8.46 -29.02
C THR A 379 12.02 -8.68 -28.90
N VAL A 380 11.26 -7.62 -29.16
CA VAL A 380 9.79 -7.63 -29.15
C VAL A 380 9.30 -7.79 -30.58
N GLU A 381 8.61 -8.89 -30.85
CA GLU A 381 8.05 -9.24 -32.16
C GLU A 381 6.51 -9.29 -32.09
N LYS A 382 5.84 -9.48 -33.22
CA LYS A 382 4.39 -9.66 -33.33
C LYS A 382 3.64 -8.46 -32.76
N LEU A 383 3.82 -7.31 -33.38
CA LEU A 383 3.21 -6.03 -32.99
C LEU A 383 1.81 -5.84 -33.57
N GLY A 384 1.26 -6.79 -34.34
CA GLY A 384 -0.10 -6.69 -34.89
C GLY A 384 -1.17 -6.56 -33.81
N GLY A 385 -2.01 -5.54 -33.90
CA GLY A 385 -3.06 -5.23 -32.91
C GLY A 385 -2.57 -4.53 -31.65
N VAL A 386 -1.29 -4.22 -31.56
CA VAL A 386 -0.70 -3.43 -30.47
C VAL A 386 -0.73 -1.95 -30.84
N ASP A 387 -1.22 -1.09 -29.96
CA ASP A 387 -1.23 0.36 -30.11
C ASP A 387 0.08 0.98 -29.66
N HIS A 388 0.52 0.54 -28.49
CA HIS A 388 1.79 1.00 -27.92
C HIS A 388 2.43 -0.07 -27.03
N LEU A 389 3.70 0.15 -26.71
CA LEU A 389 4.46 -0.65 -25.76
C LEU A 389 4.78 0.19 -24.52
N PHE A 390 4.78 -0.44 -23.36
CA PHE A 390 5.49 0.08 -22.21
C PHE A 390 6.75 -0.76 -21.97
N VAL A 391 7.92 -0.11 -22.01
CA VAL A 391 9.14 -0.69 -21.49
C VAL A 391 9.24 -0.26 -20.04
N VAL A 392 9.28 -1.22 -19.13
CA VAL A 392 9.19 -1.02 -17.69
C VAL A 392 10.49 -1.46 -17.04
N GLY A 393 11.16 -0.55 -16.35
CA GLY A 393 12.32 -0.83 -15.51
C GLY A 393 11.95 -0.66 -14.04
N ALA A 394 11.76 -1.76 -13.30
CA ALA A 394 11.44 -1.76 -11.89
C ALA A 394 12.70 -1.95 -11.04
N ASN A 395 12.93 -1.07 -10.07
CA ASN A 395 13.93 -1.29 -9.04
C ASN A 395 13.31 -2.15 -7.93
N VAL A 396 13.70 -3.43 -7.90
CA VAL A 396 13.17 -4.41 -6.94
C VAL A 396 14.01 -4.47 -5.65
N GLY A 397 14.87 -3.49 -5.42
CA GLY A 397 15.54 -3.30 -4.14
C GLY A 397 14.51 -3.13 -3.02
N THR A 398 14.91 -3.43 -1.79
CA THR A 398 14.03 -3.28 -0.64
C THR A 398 14.03 -1.85 -0.11
N THR A 399 12.92 -1.42 0.48
CA THR A 399 12.86 -0.16 1.24
C THR A 399 13.58 -0.26 2.58
N GLU A 400 13.98 -1.48 2.96
CA GLU A 400 14.68 -1.72 4.20
C GLU A 400 16.13 -1.30 4.07
N GLN A 401 16.48 -0.30 4.82
CA GLN A 401 17.85 0.02 5.18
C GLN A 401 18.43 -1.07 6.11
N THR A 402 18.45 -2.32 5.68
CA THR A 402 19.34 -3.31 6.28
C THR A 402 20.74 -2.99 5.75
N PHE A 403 21.35 -2.19 6.51
CA PHE A 403 22.39 -1.31 6.16
C PHE A 403 23.72 -2.04 5.99
N ASN A 404 24.09 -2.27 4.77
CA ASN A 404 25.50 -2.18 4.40
C ASN A 404 25.66 -0.92 3.55
N PRO A 405 26.23 0.18 4.08
CA PRO A 405 26.41 1.43 3.33
C PRO A 405 27.27 1.25 2.07
N ASP A 406 28.00 0.15 2.01
CA ASP A 406 28.87 -0.16 0.88
C ASP A 406 28.15 -0.91 -0.25
N GLN A 407 26.88 -1.29 -0.09
CA GLN A 407 26.14 -2.08 -1.08
C GLN A 407 25.17 -1.29 -1.95
N GLY A 408 24.81 -0.06 -1.59
CA GLY A 408 24.00 0.84 -2.45
C GLY A 408 22.61 0.33 -2.94
N GLU A 409 22.20 -0.90 -2.52
CA GLU A 409 20.97 -1.55 -3.01
C GLU A 409 19.69 -0.81 -2.63
N TRP A 410 19.77 0.09 -1.67
CA TRP A 410 18.67 0.90 -1.15
C TRP A 410 18.62 2.31 -1.74
N GLU A 411 19.63 2.67 -2.55
CA GLU A 411 19.69 3.97 -3.21
C GLU A 411 18.86 3.98 -4.50
N PRO A 412 18.40 5.17 -4.93
CA PRO A 412 17.84 5.34 -6.27
C PRO A 412 18.92 5.12 -7.33
N HIS A 413 18.59 4.34 -8.38
CA HIS A 413 19.53 3.99 -9.44
C HIS A 413 19.15 4.55 -10.80
N GLY A 414 20.15 5.00 -11.56
CA GLY A 414 20.02 5.40 -12.94
C GLY A 414 20.02 4.20 -13.90
N TRP A 415 19.58 4.45 -15.13
CA TRP A 415 19.60 3.48 -16.23
C TRP A 415 19.86 4.15 -17.57
N LEU A 416 20.33 3.38 -18.51
CA LEU A 416 20.40 3.71 -19.94
C LEU A 416 19.57 2.69 -20.72
N LEU A 417 18.82 3.15 -21.70
CA LEU A 417 18.00 2.30 -22.57
C LEU A 417 18.30 2.60 -24.02
N THR A 418 18.68 1.58 -24.78
CA THR A 418 18.81 1.67 -26.22
C THR A 418 17.63 0.96 -26.88
N LEU A 419 16.90 1.67 -27.75
CA LEU A 419 15.78 1.16 -28.51
C LEU A 419 16.15 1.22 -29.98
N GLY A 420 16.12 0.07 -30.67
CA GLY A 420 16.35 -0.08 -32.10
C GLY A 420 15.18 -0.80 -32.76
N ALA A 421 14.90 -0.49 -34.02
CA ALA A 421 13.88 -1.17 -34.82
C ALA A 421 14.50 -1.73 -36.09
N ASP A 422 14.10 -2.96 -36.46
CA ASP A 422 14.40 -3.62 -37.74
C ASP A 422 13.15 -3.69 -38.61
#